data_85b241c7e005e5110523c70a8c3f0004
#
_entry.id   85b241c7e005e5110523c70a8c3f0004
#
_cell.length_a   1.000
_cell.length_b   1.000
_cell.length_c   1.000
_cell.angle_alpha   90.00
_cell.angle_beta   90.00
_cell.angle_gamma   90.00
#
_symmetry.space_group_name_H-M   'P 1'
#
loop_
_entity.id
_entity.type
_entity.pdbx_description
1 polymer ?
#
loop_
_entity_poly.entity_id
_entity_poly.type
_entity_poly.pdbx_seq_one_letter_code
_entity_poly.pdbx_strand_id
1 'polypeptide(L)'
;MRMTVLTAVALGLVFSSQLYSQEPTGPTKATFLITGLHCPPCTSTVQNSLARVKGVKTVTVDWNKKNAKVEFDESLLPAQALAAAIESTPHMMGAGMKYAGWLTLKVPSIADEASGQKVKGVLGKMDGVKSVAIYPEQHSAGVLFAGKGPMTSRQMIELLGKEGIKASNF
;
A
#
# COMPACT_ATOMS: atom_id res chain seq x y z
N MET A 1 -57.49 52.23 -6.13
CA MET A 1 -55.99 52.26 -6.15
C MET A 1 -55.48 51.11 -5.35
N ARG A 2 -55.06 50.02 -6.02
CA ARG A 2 -54.52 48.82 -5.39
C ARG A 2 -53.04 48.77 -5.71
N MET A 3 -52.19 48.87 -4.69
CA MET A 3 -50.76 48.84 -4.78
C MET A 3 -50.29 47.35 -4.55
N THR A 4 -49.80 46.74 -5.61
CA THR A 4 -49.28 45.38 -5.56
C THR A 4 -47.80 45.46 -5.22
N VAL A 5 -47.40 44.88 -4.07
CA VAL A 5 -46.02 44.79 -3.66
C VAL A 5 -45.43 43.46 -4.21
N LEU A 6 -44.46 43.57 -5.10
CA LEU A 6 -43.69 42.44 -5.60
C LEU A 6 -42.52 42.17 -4.64
N THR A 7 -42.59 41.02 -3.95
CA THR A 7 -41.48 40.50 -3.14
C THR A 7 -40.57 39.66 -4.03
N ALA A 8 -39.37 40.14 -4.29
CA ALA A 8 -38.32 39.37 -4.98
C ALA A 8 -37.64 38.45 -4.00
N VAL A 9 -37.79 37.14 -4.21
CA VAL A 9 -37.05 36.10 -3.49
C VAL A 9 -35.73 35.89 -4.19
N ALA A 10 -34.63 36.35 -3.56
CA ALA A 10 -33.27 36.07 -4.02
C ALA A 10 -32.88 34.66 -3.60
N LEU A 11 -32.81 33.74 -4.58
CA LEU A 11 -32.34 32.37 -4.39
C LEU A 11 -30.78 32.37 -4.35
N GLY A 12 -30.21 32.36 -3.14
CA GLY A 12 -28.78 32.29 -2.94
C GLY A 12 -28.25 30.87 -3.29
N LEU A 13 -27.58 30.77 -4.44
CA LEU A 13 -26.78 29.59 -4.80
C LEU A 13 -25.56 29.47 -3.88
N VAL A 14 -25.64 28.60 -2.87
CA VAL A 14 -24.48 28.20 -2.07
C VAL A 14 -23.64 27.26 -2.92
N PHE A 15 -22.62 27.81 -3.55
CA PHE A 15 -21.54 27.01 -4.16
C PHE A 15 -20.74 26.34 -3.03
N SER A 16 -21.09 25.11 -2.69
CA SER A 16 -20.23 24.25 -1.86
C SER A 16 -18.97 23.94 -2.65
N SER A 17 -17.90 24.67 -2.37
CA SER A 17 -16.55 24.36 -2.87
C SER A 17 -16.14 23.02 -2.28
N GLN A 18 -16.38 21.94 -2.99
CA GLN A 18 -15.78 20.65 -2.70
C GLN A 18 -14.27 20.80 -2.92
N LEU A 19 -13.54 20.86 -1.82
CA LEU A 19 -12.09 20.68 -1.83
C LEU A 19 -11.79 19.26 -2.33
N TYR A 20 -11.68 19.12 -3.63
CA TYR A 20 -11.05 17.95 -4.24
C TYR A 20 -9.61 17.98 -3.77
N SER A 21 -9.31 17.16 -2.76
CA SER A 21 -7.91 16.80 -2.45
C SER A 21 -7.34 16.18 -3.72
N GLN A 22 -6.50 16.93 -4.43
CA GLN A 22 -5.78 16.40 -5.58
C GLN A 22 -4.95 15.23 -5.07
N GLU A 23 -5.34 14.03 -5.49
CA GLU A 23 -4.53 12.83 -5.27
C GLU A 23 -3.13 13.07 -5.86
N PRO A 24 -2.06 12.73 -5.14
CA PRO A 24 -0.72 12.85 -5.69
C PRO A 24 -0.61 11.98 -6.95
N THR A 25 -0.51 12.65 -8.11
CA THR A 25 -0.45 12.05 -9.44
C THR A 25 0.93 11.46 -9.78
N GLY A 26 1.77 11.28 -8.78
CA GLY A 26 3.13 10.75 -8.94
C GLY A 26 3.23 9.24 -8.73
N PRO A 27 4.35 8.64 -9.17
CA PRO A 27 4.61 7.23 -8.92
C PRO A 27 4.69 6.95 -7.42
N THR A 28 4.10 5.84 -7.01
CA THR A 28 4.18 5.35 -5.63
C THR A 28 5.51 4.65 -5.42
N LYS A 29 6.21 4.98 -4.34
CA LYS A 29 7.38 4.23 -3.85
C LYS A 29 6.93 3.35 -2.70
N ALA A 30 7.22 2.06 -2.79
CA ALA A 30 6.91 1.11 -1.73
C ALA A 30 8.05 0.11 -1.52
N THR A 31 8.13 -0.40 -0.31
CA THR A 31 9.07 -1.44 0.07
C THR A 31 8.30 -2.71 0.39
N PHE A 32 8.75 -3.82 -0.20
CA PHE A 32 8.25 -5.16 0.09
C PHE A 32 9.35 -5.96 0.78
N LEU A 33 9.13 -6.41 2.01
CA LEU A 33 9.97 -7.45 2.62
C LEU A 33 9.70 -8.76 1.89
N ILE A 34 10.76 -9.46 1.47
CA ILE A 34 10.63 -10.69 0.69
C ILE A 34 11.11 -11.87 1.51
N THR A 35 10.21 -12.77 1.86
CA THR A 35 10.57 -14.08 2.40
C THR A 35 10.86 -15.06 1.27
N GLY A 36 11.69 -16.07 1.55
CA GLY A 36 12.11 -17.05 0.53
C GLY A 36 13.38 -16.67 -0.26
N LEU A 37 13.99 -15.51 -0.01
CA LEU A 37 15.30 -15.18 -0.59
C LEU A 37 16.41 -15.99 0.11
N HIS A 38 16.73 -17.19 -0.40
CA HIS A 38 17.71 -18.09 0.19
C HIS A 38 19.11 -17.97 -0.43
N CYS A 39 19.23 -17.31 -1.58
CA CYS A 39 20.50 -17.20 -2.29
C CYS A 39 20.65 -15.81 -2.96
N PRO A 40 21.89 -15.27 -3.12
CA PRO A 40 22.09 -14.01 -3.83
C PRO A 40 21.50 -13.98 -5.26
N PRO A 41 21.60 -15.04 -6.09
CA PRO A 41 20.95 -15.07 -7.41
C PRO A 41 19.42 -14.96 -7.38
N CYS A 42 18.78 -15.34 -6.25
CA CYS A 42 17.33 -15.19 -6.07
C CYS A 42 16.89 -13.71 -6.17
N THR A 43 17.76 -12.77 -5.77
CA THR A 43 17.48 -11.33 -5.88
C THR A 43 17.30 -10.90 -7.32
N SER A 44 18.21 -11.33 -8.21
CA SER A 44 18.14 -11.01 -9.64
C SER A 44 16.89 -11.62 -10.28
N THR A 45 16.49 -12.82 -9.87
CA THR A 45 15.27 -13.48 -10.37
C THR A 45 14.04 -12.67 -10.01
N VAL A 46 13.90 -12.28 -8.74
CA VAL A 46 12.77 -11.45 -8.29
C VAL A 46 12.80 -10.07 -8.94
N GLN A 47 13.97 -9.43 -8.99
CA GLN A 47 14.13 -8.12 -9.61
C GLN A 47 13.73 -8.13 -11.10
N ASN A 48 14.20 -9.10 -11.85
CA ASN A 48 13.88 -9.24 -13.27
C ASN A 48 12.40 -9.57 -13.49
N SER A 49 11.79 -10.36 -12.61
CA SER A 49 10.36 -10.65 -12.66
C SER A 49 9.53 -9.38 -12.45
N LEU A 50 9.84 -8.60 -11.41
CA LEU A 50 9.12 -7.36 -11.10
C LEU A 50 9.34 -6.27 -12.16
N ALA A 51 10.55 -6.16 -12.73
CA ALA A 51 10.85 -5.16 -13.76
C ALA A 51 10.02 -5.36 -15.06
N ARG A 52 9.47 -6.55 -15.28
CA ARG A 52 8.61 -6.87 -16.43
C ARG A 52 7.13 -6.59 -16.18
N VAL A 53 6.75 -6.29 -14.94
CA VAL A 53 5.34 -6.02 -14.60
C VAL A 53 4.95 -4.64 -15.14
N LYS A 54 3.89 -4.61 -15.94
CA LYS A 54 3.36 -3.34 -16.47
C LYS A 54 2.96 -2.41 -15.32
N GLY A 55 3.46 -1.19 -15.33
CA GLY A 55 3.24 -0.19 -14.27
C GLY A 55 4.42 -0.05 -13.31
N VAL A 56 5.38 -0.97 -13.30
CA VAL A 56 6.65 -0.80 -12.57
C VAL A 56 7.57 0.14 -13.37
N LYS A 57 8.12 1.15 -12.69
CA LYS A 57 9.10 2.09 -13.23
C LYS A 57 10.52 1.71 -12.87
N THR A 58 10.75 1.48 -11.59
CA THR A 58 12.06 1.03 -11.08
C THR A 58 11.87 -0.02 -10.00
N VAL A 59 12.82 -0.96 -9.92
CA VAL A 59 12.88 -1.96 -8.87
C VAL A 59 14.33 -2.26 -8.49
N THR A 60 14.58 -2.35 -7.20
CA THR A 60 15.88 -2.79 -6.65
C THR A 60 15.61 -3.79 -5.55
N VAL A 61 16.21 -4.98 -5.65
CA VAL A 61 16.11 -6.02 -4.63
C VAL A 61 17.43 -6.09 -3.87
N ASP A 62 17.35 -5.92 -2.54
CA ASP A 62 18.49 -5.94 -1.63
C ASP A 62 18.55 -7.31 -0.91
N TRP A 63 19.61 -8.06 -1.17
CA TRP A 63 19.85 -9.35 -0.53
C TRP A 63 20.01 -9.24 0.98
N ASN A 64 20.76 -8.26 1.46
CA ASN A 64 21.07 -8.15 2.89
C ASN A 64 19.84 -7.75 3.70
N LYS A 65 19.01 -6.87 3.13
CA LYS A 65 17.79 -6.38 3.75
C LYS A 65 16.58 -7.28 3.46
N LYS A 66 16.74 -8.26 2.58
CA LYS A 66 15.65 -9.16 2.14
C LYS A 66 14.42 -8.37 1.68
N ASN A 67 14.61 -7.28 0.95
CA ASN A 67 13.51 -6.45 0.48
C ASN A 67 13.64 -6.03 -0.98
N ALA A 68 12.51 -5.63 -1.57
CA ALA A 68 12.43 -4.93 -2.84
C ALA A 68 11.91 -3.52 -2.61
N LYS A 69 12.63 -2.52 -3.13
CA LYS A 69 12.13 -1.16 -3.29
C LYS A 69 11.61 -1.01 -4.70
N VAL A 70 10.36 -0.61 -4.83
CA VAL A 70 9.67 -0.53 -6.12
C VAL A 70 9.04 0.85 -6.27
N GLU A 71 9.26 1.46 -7.42
CA GLU A 71 8.55 2.64 -7.86
C GLU A 71 7.60 2.23 -8.99
N PHE A 72 6.31 2.49 -8.82
CA PHE A 72 5.27 2.03 -9.73
C PHE A 72 4.07 2.97 -9.74
N ASP A 73 3.24 2.85 -10.77
CA ASP A 73 1.98 3.57 -10.87
C ASP A 73 0.87 2.76 -10.19
N GLU A 74 0.46 3.18 -9.00
CA GLU A 74 -0.53 2.45 -8.19
C GLU A 74 -1.95 2.53 -8.80
N SER A 75 -2.21 3.45 -9.73
CA SER A 75 -3.47 3.50 -10.47
C SER A 75 -3.59 2.38 -11.51
N LEU A 76 -2.45 1.90 -12.01
CA LEU A 76 -2.37 0.82 -13.01
C LEU A 76 -2.05 -0.54 -12.37
N LEU A 77 -1.30 -0.53 -11.28
CA LEU A 77 -0.77 -1.72 -10.62
C LEU A 77 -0.95 -1.61 -9.12
N PRO A 78 -2.02 -2.16 -8.53
CA PRO A 78 -2.22 -2.18 -7.08
C PRO A 78 -1.07 -2.87 -6.34
N ALA A 79 -0.76 -2.43 -5.11
CA ALA A 79 0.28 -3.04 -4.29
C ALA A 79 0.07 -4.54 -4.06
N GLN A 80 -1.19 -4.98 -3.91
CA GLN A 80 -1.55 -6.39 -3.81
C GLN A 80 -1.18 -7.17 -5.07
N ALA A 81 -1.40 -6.61 -6.25
CA ALA A 81 -1.04 -7.27 -7.52
C ALA A 81 0.49 -7.39 -7.66
N LEU A 82 1.25 -6.41 -7.15
CA LEU A 82 2.70 -6.46 -7.13
C LEU A 82 3.22 -7.53 -6.15
N ALA A 83 2.61 -7.68 -4.97
CA ALA A 83 2.91 -8.76 -4.04
C ALA A 83 2.64 -10.14 -4.65
N ALA A 84 1.53 -10.29 -5.38
CA ALA A 84 1.21 -11.51 -6.10
C ALA A 84 2.22 -11.81 -7.24
N ALA A 85 2.78 -10.78 -7.89
CA ALA A 85 3.85 -10.96 -8.87
C ALA A 85 5.14 -11.49 -8.22
N ILE A 86 5.47 -11.07 -7.00
CA ILE A 86 6.57 -11.64 -6.22
C ILE A 86 6.30 -13.13 -5.95
N GLU A 87 5.11 -13.48 -5.48
CA GLU A 87 4.73 -14.85 -5.14
C GLU A 87 4.73 -15.77 -6.37
N SER A 88 4.34 -15.28 -7.54
CA SER A 88 4.30 -16.02 -8.80
C SER A 88 5.67 -16.17 -9.47
N THR A 89 6.71 -15.49 -8.97
CA THR A 89 8.06 -15.61 -9.50
C THR A 89 8.59 -17.04 -9.25
N PRO A 90 9.06 -17.77 -10.29
CA PRO A 90 9.61 -19.11 -10.12
C PRO A 90 10.79 -19.11 -9.16
N HIS A 91 10.76 -20.01 -8.17
CA HIS A 91 11.84 -20.10 -7.18
C HIS A 91 13.01 -20.89 -7.75
N MET A 92 14.24 -20.36 -7.62
CA MET A 92 15.44 -20.98 -8.22
C MET A 92 15.80 -22.32 -7.59
N MET A 93 15.38 -22.58 -6.36
CA MET A 93 15.70 -23.82 -5.64
C MET A 93 14.63 -24.92 -5.79
N GLY A 94 13.67 -24.73 -6.69
CA GLY A 94 12.67 -25.75 -7.03
C GLY A 94 11.22 -25.36 -6.74
N ALA A 95 10.30 -26.13 -7.32
CA ALA A 95 8.87 -25.85 -7.33
C ALA A 95 8.18 -25.91 -5.94
N GLY A 96 8.82 -26.52 -4.94
CA GLY A 96 8.29 -26.59 -3.58
C GLY A 96 8.52 -25.33 -2.75
N MET A 97 9.32 -24.38 -3.24
CA MET A 97 9.64 -23.13 -2.55
C MET A 97 8.95 -21.95 -3.23
N LYS A 98 8.62 -20.93 -2.44
CA LYS A 98 7.95 -19.71 -2.93
C LYS A 98 8.57 -18.48 -2.29
N TYR A 99 8.52 -17.38 -3.04
CA TYR A 99 8.70 -16.05 -2.47
C TYR A 99 7.37 -15.56 -1.92
N ALA A 100 7.41 -14.72 -0.88
CA ALA A 100 6.24 -13.95 -0.47
C ALA A 100 6.65 -12.49 -0.24
N GLY A 101 5.87 -11.57 -0.81
CA GLY A 101 6.06 -10.14 -0.69
C GLY A 101 5.16 -9.55 0.38
N TRP A 102 5.76 -8.96 1.42
CA TRP A 102 5.07 -8.25 2.48
C TRP A 102 5.21 -6.75 2.23
N LEU A 103 4.11 -6.08 1.88
CA LEU A 103 4.12 -4.62 1.78
C LEU A 103 4.46 -4.03 3.15
N THR A 104 5.49 -3.20 3.22
CA THR A 104 5.92 -2.59 4.47
C THR A 104 5.44 -1.14 4.55
N LEU A 105 4.68 -0.82 5.59
CA LEU A 105 4.22 0.53 5.91
C LEU A 105 4.99 1.07 7.11
N LYS A 106 5.47 2.30 6.99
CA LYS A 106 6.03 3.05 8.10
C LYS A 106 4.90 3.59 8.97
N VAL A 107 4.91 3.27 10.26
CA VAL A 107 3.88 3.66 11.23
C VAL A 107 4.56 4.13 12.50
N PRO A 108 4.90 5.44 12.62
CA PRO A 108 5.71 5.97 13.73
C PRO A 108 5.13 5.73 15.12
N SER A 109 3.83 5.50 15.23
CA SER A 109 3.16 5.22 16.52
C SER A 109 3.39 3.80 17.04
N ILE A 110 3.97 2.89 16.25
CA ILE A 110 4.36 1.56 16.71
C ILE A 110 5.67 1.72 17.51
N ALA A 111 5.56 1.76 18.83
CA ALA A 111 6.71 1.83 19.74
C ALA A 111 6.98 0.48 20.41
N ASP A 112 5.94 -0.35 20.55
CA ASP A 112 5.96 -1.66 21.19
C ASP A 112 4.91 -2.58 20.56
N GLU A 113 4.83 -3.81 21.04
CA GLU A 113 3.85 -4.79 20.56
C GLU A 113 2.40 -4.33 20.83
N ALA A 114 2.12 -3.66 21.96
CA ALA A 114 0.77 -3.24 22.32
C ALA A 114 0.24 -2.17 21.36
N SER A 115 1.05 -1.14 21.03
CA SER A 115 0.70 -0.13 20.01
C SER A 115 0.57 -0.74 18.62
N GLY A 116 1.37 -1.77 18.29
CA GLY A 116 1.29 -2.52 17.07
C GLY A 116 0.01 -3.33 16.92
N GLN A 117 -0.57 -3.85 18.01
CA GLN A 117 -1.80 -4.64 17.97
C GLN A 117 -3.00 -3.82 17.45
N LYS A 118 -3.07 -2.50 17.74
CA LYS A 118 -4.10 -1.64 17.15
C LYS A 118 -3.98 -1.58 15.63
N VAL A 119 -2.76 -1.38 15.11
CA VAL A 119 -2.48 -1.35 13.66
C VAL A 119 -2.84 -2.69 13.02
N LYS A 120 -2.42 -3.79 13.65
CA LYS A 120 -2.74 -5.17 13.21
C LYS A 120 -4.24 -5.42 13.18
N GLY A 121 -4.98 -4.95 14.17
CA GLY A 121 -6.44 -5.09 14.24
C GLY A 121 -7.17 -4.29 13.14
N VAL A 122 -6.67 -3.12 12.77
CA VAL A 122 -7.24 -2.29 11.70
C VAL A 122 -6.96 -2.93 10.34
N LEU A 123 -5.69 -3.18 10.02
CA LEU A 123 -5.29 -3.73 8.72
C LEU A 123 -5.78 -5.17 8.49
N GLY A 124 -5.82 -5.98 9.55
CA GLY A 124 -6.25 -7.38 9.46
C GLY A 124 -7.74 -7.58 9.16
N LYS A 125 -8.56 -6.52 9.26
CA LYS A 125 -9.99 -6.54 8.89
C LYS A 125 -10.23 -6.22 7.42
N MET A 126 -9.20 -5.79 6.68
CA MET A 126 -9.35 -5.48 5.26
C MET A 126 -9.46 -6.76 4.43
N ASP A 127 -10.48 -6.81 3.57
CA ASP A 127 -10.60 -7.89 2.59
C ASP A 127 -9.34 -7.94 1.72
N GLY A 128 -8.77 -9.14 1.55
CA GLY A 128 -7.53 -9.32 0.79
C GLY A 128 -6.24 -9.23 1.63
N VAL A 129 -6.31 -8.91 2.92
CA VAL A 129 -5.19 -9.06 3.86
C VAL A 129 -5.21 -10.46 4.46
N LYS A 130 -4.12 -11.20 4.29
CA LYS A 130 -3.94 -12.55 4.85
C LYS A 130 -3.32 -12.50 6.25
N SER A 131 -2.35 -11.62 6.44
CA SER A 131 -1.63 -11.50 7.71
C SER A 131 -0.98 -10.13 7.84
N VAL A 132 -0.81 -9.69 9.08
CA VAL A 132 -0.08 -8.46 9.43
C VAL A 132 0.98 -8.79 10.46
N ALA A 133 2.22 -8.44 10.16
CA ALA A 133 3.38 -8.55 11.06
C ALA A 133 3.74 -7.15 11.59
N ILE A 134 4.11 -7.07 12.85
CA ILE A 134 4.50 -5.82 13.52
C ILE A 134 6.00 -5.85 13.80
N TYR A 135 6.67 -4.76 13.51
CA TYR A 135 8.11 -4.56 13.72
C TYR A 135 8.33 -3.29 14.55
N PRO A 136 8.26 -3.38 15.89
CA PRO A 136 8.35 -2.20 16.77
C PRO A 136 9.66 -1.44 16.61
N GLU A 137 10.79 -2.13 16.56
CA GLU A 137 12.12 -1.53 16.41
C GLU A 137 12.28 -0.71 15.11
N GLN A 138 11.47 -1.02 14.10
CA GLN A 138 11.47 -0.35 12.79
C GLN A 138 10.30 0.62 12.63
N HIS A 139 9.44 0.76 13.66
CA HIS A 139 8.21 1.54 13.62
C HIS A 139 7.38 1.21 12.37
N SER A 140 7.18 -0.09 12.09
CA SER A 140 6.58 -0.53 10.82
C SER A 140 5.65 -1.73 10.97
N ALA A 141 4.79 -1.87 9.99
CA ALA A 141 3.91 -3.03 9.81
C ALA A 141 4.13 -3.64 8.42
N GLY A 142 4.26 -4.95 8.35
CA GLY A 142 4.30 -5.72 7.12
C GLY A 142 2.93 -6.34 6.84
N VAL A 143 2.41 -6.19 5.63
CA VAL A 143 1.12 -6.72 5.19
C VAL A 143 1.34 -7.80 4.14
N LEU A 144 0.90 -9.02 4.44
CA LEU A 144 0.82 -10.12 3.49
C LEU A 144 -0.59 -10.19 2.92
N PHE A 145 -0.69 -10.24 1.61
CA PHE A 145 -1.97 -10.29 0.91
C PHE A 145 -2.45 -11.73 0.67
N ALA A 146 -3.77 -11.89 0.53
CA ALA A 146 -4.41 -13.12 0.11
C ALA A 146 -4.54 -13.13 -1.42
N GLY A 147 -3.48 -13.55 -2.12
CA GLY A 147 -3.48 -13.63 -3.57
C GLY A 147 -3.51 -12.27 -4.28
N LYS A 148 -3.94 -12.29 -5.55
CA LYS A 148 -4.03 -11.11 -6.40
C LYS A 148 -5.35 -10.35 -6.15
N GLY A 149 -5.28 -9.03 -6.11
CA GLY A 149 -6.45 -8.18 -5.92
C GLY A 149 -6.16 -6.70 -6.17
N PRO A 150 -7.15 -5.82 -5.97
CA PRO A 150 -7.06 -4.41 -6.30
C PRO A 150 -6.54 -3.51 -5.16
N MET A 151 -6.11 -4.09 -4.03
CA MET A 151 -5.74 -3.30 -2.85
C MET A 151 -4.47 -2.48 -3.07
N THR A 152 -4.54 -1.19 -2.74
CA THR A 152 -3.45 -0.23 -2.86
C THR A 152 -2.83 0.06 -1.49
N SER A 153 -1.59 0.51 -1.47
CA SER A 153 -0.96 1.01 -0.25
C SER A 153 -1.68 2.25 0.28
N ARG A 154 -2.18 3.09 -0.61
CA ARG A 154 -2.95 4.29 -0.29
C ARG A 154 -4.21 3.97 0.52
N GLN A 155 -5.01 2.99 0.09
CA GLN A 155 -6.21 2.57 0.82
C GLN A 155 -5.91 2.15 2.26
N MET A 156 -4.78 1.47 2.49
CA MET A 156 -4.34 1.09 3.84
C MET A 156 -3.94 2.31 4.68
N ILE A 157 -3.18 3.23 4.09
CA ILE A 157 -2.73 4.47 4.74
C ILE A 157 -3.95 5.34 5.10
N GLU A 158 -4.91 5.47 4.21
CA GLU A 158 -6.15 6.20 4.46
C GLU A 158 -7.02 5.58 5.57
N LEU A 159 -7.12 4.23 5.57
CA LEU A 159 -7.85 3.53 6.63
C LEU A 159 -7.20 3.75 8.00
N LEU A 160 -5.87 3.63 8.08
CA LEU A 160 -5.13 3.93 9.29
C LEU A 160 -5.33 5.40 9.72
N GLY A 161 -5.33 6.32 8.77
CA GLY A 161 -5.58 7.74 9.01
C GLY A 161 -6.96 8.02 9.61
N LYS A 162 -8.01 7.32 9.18
CA LYS A 162 -9.36 7.40 9.75
C LYS A 162 -9.40 6.95 11.21
N GLU A 163 -8.51 6.04 11.60
CA GLU A 163 -8.34 5.55 12.97
C GLU A 163 -7.35 6.40 13.79
N GLY A 164 -6.93 7.56 13.25
CA GLY A 164 -5.97 8.48 13.89
C GLY A 164 -4.52 7.97 13.88
N ILE A 165 -4.20 6.98 13.05
CA ILE A 165 -2.87 6.39 12.95
C ILE A 165 -2.16 6.95 11.72
N LYS A 166 -1.06 7.67 11.92
CA LYS A 166 -0.21 8.13 10.81
C LYS A 166 0.56 6.97 10.20
N ALA A 167 0.48 6.82 8.89
CA ALA A 167 1.22 5.83 8.14
C ALA A 167 1.72 6.41 6.81
N SER A 168 2.77 5.82 6.26
CA SER A 168 3.30 6.14 4.93
C SER A 168 3.97 4.90 4.31
N ASN A 169 4.23 4.95 3.01
CA ASN A 169 5.17 4.03 2.38
C ASN A 169 6.61 4.34 2.83
N PHE A 170 7.54 3.37 2.66
CA PHE A 170 8.97 3.54 2.88
C PHE A 170 9.64 4.09 1.64
#